data_48aea566b9437a93cd89e19741a910e1
#
_entry.id   48aea566b9437a93cd89e19741a910e1
#
_cell.length_a   1.000
_cell.length_b   1.000
_cell.length_c   1.000
_cell.angle_alpha   90.00
_cell.angle_beta   90.00
_cell.angle_gamma   90.00
#
_symmetry.space_group_name_H-M   'P 1'
#
loop_
_entity.id
_entity.type
_entity.pdbx_description
1 polymer ?
#
loop_
_entity_poly.entity_id
_entity_poly.type
_entity_poly.pdbx_seq_one_letter_code
_entity_poly.pdbx_strand_id
1 'polypeptide(L)' 'MTKYKYTAYFENEVLRKRPYLKKEWCIRIVEEPIQIEIQGDNRVRFWGNVEEFDNLIFRIVTLADRVTIHNAFPDRGFKK' A
#
# COMPACT_ATOMS: atom_id res chain seq x y z
N MET A 1 5.12 15.68 -10.88
CA MET A 1 4.45 15.98 -9.61
C MET A 1 3.47 14.87 -9.27
N THR A 2 3.50 14.41 -8.04
CA THR A 2 2.64 13.29 -7.65
C THR A 2 1.35 13.79 -6.99
N LYS A 3 0.26 13.09 -7.24
CA LYS A 3 -1.01 13.39 -6.61
C LYS A 3 -1.18 12.66 -5.27
N TYR A 4 -0.24 11.80 -4.93
CA TYR A 4 -0.36 10.95 -3.75
C TYR A 4 0.03 11.67 -2.47
N LYS A 5 -0.64 11.30 -1.39
CA LYS A 5 -0.39 11.84 -0.06
C LYS A 5 -0.14 10.69 0.91
N TYR A 6 0.35 11.03 2.09
CA TYR A 6 0.66 10.02 3.11
C TYR A 6 0.16 10.51 4.46
N THR A 7 -0.47 9.62 5.23
CA THR A 7 -0.89 10.00 6.58
C THR A 7 0.34 10.10 7.49
N ALA A 8 0.19 10.82 8.60
CA ALA A 8 1.27 10.90 9.60
C ALA A 8 1.58 9.50 10.14
N TYR A 9 0.57 8.66 10.28
CA TYR A 9 0.79 7.28 10.72
C TYR A 9 1.70 6.54 9.76
N PHE A 10 1.46 6.67 8.46
CA PHE A 10 2.28 6.00 7.46
C PHE A 10 3.73 6.48 7.54
N GLU A 11 3.94 7.79 7.58
CA GLU A 11 5.29 8.35 7.58
C GLU A 11 6.04 8.09 8.88
N ASN A 12 5.36 8.14 10.02
CA ASN A 12 6.02 8.05 11.32
C ASN A 12 6.06 6.64 11.89
N GLU A 13 5.07 5.81 11.57
CA GLU A 13 5.01 4.47 12.14
C GLU A 13 5.31 3.38 11.13
N VAL A 14 4.66 3.42 9.97
CA VAL A 14 4.81 2.34 8.99
C VAL A 14 6.21 2.30 8.41
N LEU A 15 6.70 3.44 7.95
CA LEU A 15 8.04 3.51 7.36
C LEU A 15 9.13 3.22 8.39
N ARG A 16 8.91 3.61 9.65
CA ARG A 16 9.88 3.33 10.69
C ARG A 16 9.98 1.83 10.99
N LYS A 17 8.83 1.15 11.04
CA LYS A 17 8.80 -0.28 11.30
C LYS A 17 9.26 -1.11 10.11
N ARG A 18 9.12 -0.56 8.91
CA ARG A 18 9.46 -1.25 7.67
C ARG A 18 10.41 -0.39 6.84
N PRO A 19 11.68 -0.27 7.27
CA PRO A 19 12.62 0.62 6.58
C PRO A 19 12.92 0.20 5.15
N TYR A 20 12.63 -1.06 4.79
CA TYR A 20 12.81 -1.52 3.41
C TYR A 20 11.74 -1.00 2.47
N LEU A 21 10.60 -0.53 3.02
CA LEU A 21 9.45 -0.14 2.22
C LEU A 21 9.71 1.16 1.48
N LYS A 22 9.35 1.19 0.20
CA LYS A 22 9.52 2.37 -0.63
C LYS A 22 8.16 2.92 -1.05
N LYS A 23 8.02 4.24 -1.00
CA LYS A 23 6.78 4.90 -1.37
C LYS A 23 6.40 4.61 -2.82
N GLU A 24 7.39 4.52 -3.70
CA GLU A 24 7.13 4.23 -5.10
C GLU A 24 6.50 2.86 -5.33
N TRP A 25 6.80 1.88 -4.48
CA TRP A 25 6.14 0.57 -4.57
C TRP A 25 4.65 0.72 -4.27
N CYS A 26 4.32 1.52 -3.26
CA CYS A 26 2.93 1.72 -2.86
C CYS A 26 2.15 2.39 -3.99
N ILE A 27 2.73 3.43 -4.59
CA ILE A 27 2.08 4.14 -5.69
C ILE A 27 1.85 3.20 -6.87
N ARG A 28 2.87 2.41 -7.22
CA ARG A 28 2.78 1.48 -8.34
C ARG A 28 1.65 0.48 -8.14
N ILE A 29 1.51 -0.03 -6.92
CA ILE A 29 0.46 -1.00 -6.62
C ILE A 29 -0.93 -0.36 -6.68
N VAL A 30 -1.05 0.87 -6.17
CA VAL A 30 -2.34 1.57 -6.24
C VAL A 30 -2.74 1.82 -7.68
N GLU A 31 -1.77 2.09 -8.55
CA GLU A 31 -2.07 2.38 -9.96
C GLU A 31 -2.37 1.13 -10.78
N GLU A 32 -1.74 0.01 -10.46
CA GLU A 32 -1.94 -1.23 -11.20
C GLU A 32 -2.08 -2.42 -10.25
N PRO A 33 -3.15 -2.46 -9.46
CA PRO A 33 -3.31 -3.55 -8.49
C PRO A 33 -3.79 -4.83 -9.17
N ILE A 34 -3.47 -5.96 -8.54
CA ILE A 34 -4.04 -7.24 -8.97
C ILE A 34 -5.41 -7.47 -8.34
N GLN A 35 -5.71 -6.75 -7.26
CA GLN A 35 -7.01 -6.82 -6.61
C GLN A 35 -7.25 -5.56 -5.79
N ILE A 36 -8.50 -5.13 -5.72
CA ILE A 36 -8.94 -3.99 -4.90
C ILE A 36 -10.13 -4.43 -4.06
N GLU A 37 -10.17 -3.98 -2.82
CA GLU A 37 -11.28 -4.24 -1.92
C GLU A 37 -11.61 -2.98 -1.13
N ILE A 38 -12.89 -2.60 -1.12
CA ILE A 38 -13.34 -1.45 -0.33
C ILE A 38 -13.74 -1.93 1.06
N GLN A 39 -13.11 -1.34 2.09
CA GLN A 39 -13.48 -1.64 3.47
C GLN A 39 -14.60 -0.73 3.92
N GLY A 40 -15.33 -1.16 4.95
CA GLY A 40 -16.49 -0.41 5.42
C GLY A 40 -16.17 0.82 6.26
N ASP A 41 -14.88 1.08 6.56
CA ASP A 41 -14.46 2.17 7.43
C ASP A 41 -13.72 3.27 6.68
N ASN A 42 -14.12 3.53 5.44
CA ASN A 42 -13.50 4.54 4.57
C ASN A 42 -12.05 4.22 4.24
N ARG A 43 -11.75 2.95 4.07
CA ARG A 43 -10.43 2.49 3.64
C ARG A 43 -10.58 1.66 2.38
N VAL A 44 -9.54 1.69 1.55
CA VAL A 44 -9.49 0.87 0.34
C VAL A 44 -8.19 0.06 0.38
N ARG A 45 -8.28 -1.22 0.11
CA ARG A 45 -7.14 -2.13 0.07
C ARG A 45 -6.76 -2.42 -1.36
N PHE A 46 -5.46 -2.37 -1.64
CA PHE A 46 -4.91 -2.69 -2.94
C PHE A 46 -3.84 -3.76 -2.76
N TRP A 47 -3.84 -4.77 -3.61
CA TRP A 47 -2.81 -5.82 -3.58
C TRP A 47 -2.03 -5.79 -4.88
N GLY A 48 -0.73 -6.00 -4.77
CA GLY A 48 0.14 -6.12 -5.91
C GLY A 48 1.46 -6.74 -5.50
N ASN A 49 2.20 -7.26 -6.45
CA ASN A 49 3.49 -7.87 -6.13
C ASN A 49 4.61 -6.84 -6.29
N VAL A 50 5.64 -7.00 -5.47
CA VAL A 50 6.83 -6.17 -5.54
C VAL A 50 7.99 -7.08 -5.96
N GLU A 51 8.39 -6.98 -7.23
CA GLU A 51 9.45 -7.83 -7.75
C GLU A 51 10.76 -7.61 -6.99
N GLU A 52 11.04 -6.36 -6.65
CA GLU A 52 12.28 -5.99 -5.96
C GLU A 52 12.38 -6.59 -4.56
N PHE A 53 11.25 -7.04 -4.00
CA PHE A 53 11.22 -7.62 -2.67
C PHE A 53 10.70 -9.05 -2.75
N ASP A 54 11.48 -9.93 -3.37
CA ASP A 54 11.17 -11.35 -3.53
C ASP A 54 9.82 -11.62 -4.18
N ASN A 55 9.35 -10.67 -4.98
CA ASN A 55 8.07 -10.81 -5.68
C ASN A 55 6.91 -11.11 -4.73
N LEU A 56 7.02 -10.65 -3.49
CA LEU A 56 5.96 -10.82 -2.50
C LEU A 56 4.77 -9.92 -2.80
N ILE A 57 3.58 -10.41 -2.41
CA ILE A 57 2.36 -9.61 -2.53
C ILE A 57 2.29 -8.65 -1.35
N PHE A 58 2.14 -7.38 -1.63
CA PHE A 58 1.97 -6.35 -0.61
C PHE A 58 0.53 -5.86 -0.61
N ARG A 59 0.05 -5.52 0.58
CA ARG A 59 -1.25 -4.88 0.74
C ARG A 59 -1.01 -3.40 1.03
N ILE A 60 -1.61 -2.54 0.21
CA ILE A 60 -1.54 -1.09 0.42
C ILE A 60 -2.92 -0.63 0.85
N VAL A 61 -2.99 0.12 1.93
CA VAL A 61 -4.25 0.66 2.42
C VAL A 61 -4.26 2.15 2.22
N THR A 62 -5.29 2.67 1.55
CA THR A 62 -5.47 4.10 1.38
C THR A 62 -6.73 4.54 2.09
N LEU A 63 -6.88 5.86 2.25
CA LEU A 63 -8.15 6.44 2.65
C LEU A 63 -9.14 6.35 1.49
N ALA A 64 -10.37 6.77 1.71
CA ALA A 64 -11.41 6.66 0.70
C ALA A 64 -11.09 7.39 -0.60
N ASP A 65 -10.21 8.40 -0.54
CA ASP A 65 -9.81 9.16 -1.73
C ASP A 65 -8.92 8.35 -2.68
N ARG A 66 -8.42 7.19 -2.25
CA ARG A 66 -7.55 6.29 -3.02
C ARG A 66 -6.20 6.90 -3.39
N VAL A 67 -5.85 8.04 -2.80
CA VAL A 67 -4.56 8.67 -3.05
C VAL A 67 -3.77 8.96 -1.77
N THR A 68 -4.41 8.94 -0.60
CA THR A 68 -3.72 9.11 0.66
C THR A 68 -3.36 7.74 1.23
N ILE A 69 -2.08 7.41 1.16
CA ILE A 69 -1.60 6.10 1.60
C ILE A 69 -1.47 6.09 3.12
N HIS A 70 -2.09 5.09 3.75
CA HIS A 70 -2.18 5.00 5.20
C HIS A 70 -1.36 3.85 5.78
N ASN A 71 -1.28 2.73 5.05
CA ASN A 71 -0.56 1.57 5.54
C ASN A 71 -0.05 0.73 4.37
N ALA A 72 0.97 -0.06 4.61
CA ALA A 72 1.52 -0.94 3.59
C ALA A 72 2.34 -2.02 4.28
N PHE A 73 2.15 -3.27 3.86
CA PHE A 73 2.88 -4.40 4.45
C PHE A 73 2.78 -5.62 3.53
N PRO A 74 3.75 -6.54 3.66
CA PRO A 74 3.66 -7.81 2.91
C PRO A 74 2.47 -8.62 3.42
N ASP A 75 1.64 -9.10 2.51
CA ASP A 75 0.48 -9.90 2.87
C ASP A 75 0.72 -11.34 2.45
N ARG A 76 1.31 -12.12 3.34
CA ARG A 76 1.69 -13.49 3.03
C ARG A 76 0.50 -14.44 2.97
N GLY A 77 -0.65 -14.00 3.45
CA GLY A 77 -1.87 -14.80 3.40
C GLY A 77 -2.69 -14.59 2.14
N PHE A 78 -2.29 -13.65 1.28
CA PHE A 78 -3.05 -13.36 0.08
C PHE A 78 -2.93 -14.49 -0.93
N LYS A 79 -4.06 -14.89 -1.49
CA LYS A 79 -4.09 -15.91 -2.55
C LYS A 79 -4.73 -15.32 -3.80
N LYS A 80 -4.05 -15.50 -4.91
CA LYS A 80 -4.55 -15.02 -6.19
C LYS A 80 -5.74 -15.82 -6.66
#